data_b34ed1dc5e6ccf8704408d9db1885f0b
#
_entry.id   b34ed1dc5e6ccf8704408d9db1885f0b
#
_cell.length_a   1.000
_cell.length_b   1.000
_cell.length_c   1.000
_cell.angle_alpha   90.00
_cell.angle_beta   90.00
_cell.angle_gamma   90.00
#
_symmetry.space_group_name_H-M   'P 1'
#
loop_
_entity.id
_entity.type
_entity.pdbx_description
1 polymer ?
#
loop_
_entity_poly.entity_id
_entity_poly.type
_entity_poly.pdbx_seq_one_letter_code
_entity_poly.pdbx_strand_id
1 'polypeptide(L)'
;MENICGNTNSKVMVIGCFHGDEPQGKYLIEEYLKIKSDTKLLFIPCLNKYGVEHNVRTNKNGVDLNRNFPTKNWVLSKKDNFYGGAEPASEEETKFIMNIVNKNNPTLILTLHAPYKVVNYDGDAKEISERISNIIGYPVEESIGYETPGSFGTWAGIENKIPTITLELDEECNVMELKTPVFKIFELLENI
;
A
#
# COMPACT_ATOMS: atom_id res chain seq x y z
N MET A 1 3.19 -15.00 11.24
CA MET A 1 2.36 -13.89 11.79
C MET A 1 3.18 -12.70 12.31
N GLU A 2 4.37 -12.46 11.77
CA GLU A 2 5.30 -11.40 12.25
C GLU A 2 5.36 -10.20 11.29
N ASN A 3 4.22 -9.82 10.72
CA ASN A 3 4.21 -8.75 9.70
C ASN A 3 3.35 -7.54 10.10
N ILE A 4 2.88 -7.50 11.36
CA ILE A 4 2.10 -6.38 11.89
C ILE A 4 2.93 -5.71 12.97
N CYS A 5 3.15 -4.40 12.84
CA CYS A 5 3.93 -3.59 13.76
C CYS A 5 3.16 -2.34 14.20
N GLY A 6 3.63 -1.68 15.25
CA GLY A 6 3.01 -0.49 15.80
C GLY A 6 1.73 -0.77 16.57
N ASN A 7 0.75 0.13 16.48
CA ASN A 7 -0.49 0.05 17.25
C ASN A 7 -1.55 -0.80 16.55
N THR A 8 -1.76 -2.02 17.00
CA THR A 8 -2.73 -2.97 16.41
C THR A 8 -4.20 -2.55 16.58
N ASN A 9 -4.49 -1.54 17.39
CA ASN A 9 -5.83 -0.94 17.54
C ASN A 9 -6.02 0.34 16.71
N SER A 10 -4.99 0.74 15.94
CA SER A 10 -5.05 1.92 15.11
C SER A 10 -6.15 1.84 14.07
N LYS A 11 -6.75 3.00 13.78
CA LYS A 11 -7.69 3.19 12.67
C LYS A 11 -7.00 3.72 11.42
N VAL A 12 -5.70 3.96 11.47
CA VAL A 12 -4.88 4.35 10.32
C VAL A 12 -3.85 3.27 10.05
N MET A 13 -3.87 2.73 8.84
CA MET A 13 -2.99 1.63 8.41
C MET A 13 -2.01 2.11 7.35
N VAL A 14 -0.78 1.62 7.43
CA VAL A 14 0.26 1.84 6.41
C VAL A 14 0.79 0.48 5.94
N ILE A 15 0.77 0.26 4.63
CA ILE A 15 1.11 -1.02 4.02
C ILE A 15 2.23 -0.81 2.99
N GLY A 16 3.32 -1.54 3.12
CA GLY A 16 4.41 -1.58 2.14
C GLY A 16 4.45 -2.88 1.35
N CYS A 17 5.09 -2.81 0.20
CA CYS A 17 5.49 -3.94 -0.63
C CYS A 17 4.34 -4.89 -1.02
N PHE A 18 3.34 -4.37 -1.73
CA PHE A 18 2.46 -5.22 -2.55
C PHE A 18 3.27 -5.90 -3.66
N HIS A 19 4.20 -5.16 -4.25
CA HIS A 19 5.15 -5.63 -5.24
C HIS A 19 6.54 -5.79 -4.59
N GLY A 20 7.21 -6.88 -4.91
CA GLY A 20 8.48 -7.17 -4.25
C GLY A 20 9.68 -6.40 -4.83
N ASP A 21 9.56 -5.93 -6.06
CA ASP A 21 10.52 -5.04 -6.72
C ASP A 21 10.38 -3.56 -6.28
N GLU A 22 9.45 -3.25 -5.37
CA GLU A 22 9.21 -1.93 -4.77
C GLU A 22 9.52 -1.93 -3.24
N PRO A 23 10.78 -2.20 -2.80
CA PRO A 23 11.11 -2.44 -1.39
C PRO A 23 11.19 -1.18 -0.52
N GLN A 24 11.08 0.02 -1.11
CA GLN A 24 11.23 1.32 -0.43
C GLN A 24 10.28 1.44 0.77
N GLY A 25 9.02 1.01 0.58
CA GLY A 25 8.00 1.06 1.64
C GLY A 25 8.39 0.28 2.89
N LYS A 26 8.92 -0.94 2.73
CA LYS A 26 9.43 -1.76 3.84
C LYS A 26 10.54 -1.05 4.58
N TYR A 27 11.55 -0.57 3.84
CA TYR A 27 12.69 0.11 4.43
C TYR A 27 12.26 1.34 5.24
N LEU A 28 11.41 2.20 4.68
CA LEU A 28 10.97 3.44 5.32
C LEU A 28 10.16 3.18 6.59
N ILE A 29 9.27 2.18 6.57
CA ILE A 29 8.50 1.78 7.76
C ILE A 29 9.43 1.24 8.85
N GLU A 30 10.36 0.34 8.52
CA GLU A 30 11.30 -0.24 9.48
C GLU A 30 12.21 0.83 10.10
N GLU A 31 12.67 1.81 9.31
CA GLU A 31 13.47 2.94 9.83
C GLU A 31 12.66 3.86 10.74
N TYR A 32 11.39 4.13 10.39
CA TYR A 32 10.51 4.92 11.25
C TYR A 32 10.28 4.26 12.60
N LEU A 33 10.01 2.97 12.61
CA LEU A 33 9.77 2.20 13.84
C LEU A 33 10.99 2.13 14.78
N LYS A 34 12.22 2.28 14.27
CA LYS A 34 13.44 2.38 15.10
C LYS A 34 13.47 3.66 15.93
N ILE A 35 12.88 4.74 15.44
CA ILE A 35 12.89 6.05 16.13
C ILE A 35 11.55 6.36 16.81
N LYS A 36 10.48 5.68 16.44
CA LYS A 36 9.11 5.90 16.93
C LYS A 36 8.44 4.56 17.28
N SER A 37 8.91 3.93 18.35
CA SER A 37 8.38 2.62 18.79
C SER A 37 6.96 2.71 19.39
N ASP A 38 6.54 3.90 19.86
CA ASP A 38 5.23 4.20 20.44
C ASP A 38 4.24 4.80 19.42
N THR A 39 4.44 4.52 18.14
CA THR A 39 3.60 5.02 17.05
C THR A 39 2.12 4.69 17.25
N LYS A 40 1.25 5.62 16.82
CA LYS A 40 -0.20 5.41 16.81
C LYS A 40 -0.69 4.67 15.56
N LEU A 41 0.16 4.46 14.56
CA LEU A 41 -0.18 3.80 13.31
C LEU A 41 -0.08 2.28 13.40
N LEU A 42 -0.87 1.57 12.61
CA LEU A 42 -0.69 0.16 12.34
C LEU A 42 0.11 0.00 11.05
N PHE A 43 1.21 -0.73 11.11
CA PHE A 43 2.06 -0.98 9.96
C PHE A 43 2.05 -2.44 9.53
N ILE A 44 2.07 -2.64 8.21
CA ILE A 44 2.43 -3.89 7.54
C ILE A 44 3.62 -3.57 6.63
N PRO A 45 4.86 -3.72 7.14
CA PRO A 45 6.06 -3.31 6.41
C PRO A 45 6.24 -3.99 5.06
N CYS A 46 5.85 -5.26 4.96
CA CYS A 46 6.04 -6.04 3.75
C CYS A 46 4.93 -7.07 3.57
N LEU A 47 4.02 -6.84 2.62
CA LEU A 47 2.96 -7.80 2.29
C LEU A 47 3.52 -8.97 1.49
N ASN A 48 4.34 -8.71 0.48
CA ASN A 48 4.92 -9.68 -0.44
C ASN A 48 6.38 -10.01 -0.07
N LYS A 49 6.58 -10.82 0.96
CA LYS A 49 7.93 -11.20 1.42
C LYS A 49 8.72 -11.95 0.34
N TYR A 50 8.08 -12.91 -0.34
CA TYR A 50 8.72 -13.67 -1.40
C TYR A 50 9.22 -12.76 -2.53
N GLY A 51 8.37 -11.84 -2.98
CA GLY A 51 8.74 -10.90 -4.03
C GLY A 51 9.93 -10.04 -3.65
N VAL A 52 9.98 -9.52 -2.42
CA VAL A 52 11.12 -8.73 -1.91
C VAL A 52 12.41 -9.57 -1.85
N GLU A 53 12.34 -10.80 -1.35
CA GLU A 53 13.49 -11.70 -1.27
C GLU A 53 14.07 -12.06 -2.64
N HIS A 54 13.23 -12.10 -3.68
CA HIS A 54 13.63 -12.49 -5.04
C HIS A 54 13.71 -11.31 -6.01
N ASN A 55 13.43 -10.08 -5.55
CA ASN A 55 13.37 -8.87 -6.36
C ASN A 55 12.46 -9.03 -7.59
N VAL A 56 11.23 -9.50 -7.36
CA VAL A 56 10.20 -9.68 -8.38
C VAL A 56 8.88 -9.06 -7.94
N ARG A 57 8.11 -8.55 -8.90
CA ARG A 57 6.82 -7.90 -8.66
C ARG A 57 5.83 -8.82 -7.95
N THR A 58 5.70 -10.06 -8.45
CA THR A 58 4.68 -11.02 -8.05
C THR A 58 5.05 -11.78 -6.77
N ASN A 59 4.08 -12.47 -6.18
CA ASN A 59 4.32 -13.41 -5.09
C ASN A 59 4.88 -14.76 -5.62
N LYS A 60 5.06 -15.75 -4.73
CA LYS A 60 5.62 -17.07 -5.06
C LYS A 60 4.81 -17.86 -6.10
N ASN A 61 3.55 -17.53 -6.30
CA ASN A 61 2.65 -18.16 -7.26
C ASN A 61 2.62 -17.41 -8.61
N GLY A 62 3.44 -16.37 -8.77
CA GLY A 62 3.46 -15.52 -9.95
C GLY A 62 2.25 -14.59 -10.05
N VAL A 63 1.61 -14.26 -8.92
CA VAL A 63 0.43 -13.40 -8.85
C VAL A 63 0.82 -11.99 -8.43
N ASP A 64 0.34 -10.99 -9.18
CA ASP A 64 0.33 -9.59 -8.76
C ASP A 64 -0.73 -9.40 -7.68
N LEU A 65 -0.28 -9.20 -6.43
CA LEU A 65 -1.18 -9.06 -5.29
C LEU A 65 -2.11 -7.84 -5.43
N ASN A 66 -1.66 -6.78 -6.14
CA ASN A 66 -2.49 -5.61 -6.42
C ASN A 66 -3.41 -5.78 -7.65
N ARG A 67 -3.65 -7.03 -8.06
CA ARG A 67 -4.65 -7.47 -9.05
C ARG A 67 -5.50 -8.64 -8.55
N ASN A 68 -5.30 -9.07 -7.30
CA ASN A 68 -5.93 -10.29 -6.77
C ASN A 68 -7.13 -10.03 -5.85
N PHE A 69 -7.52 -8.76 -5.62
CA PHE A 69 -8.66 -8.45 -4.75
C PHE A 69 -10.02 -8.73 -5.43
N PRO A 70 -11.04 -9.15 -4.62
CA PRO A 70 -12.37 -9.51 -5.13
C PRO A 70 -13.22 -8.27 -5.43
N THR A 71 -12.80 -7.52 -6.45
CA THR A 71 -13.50 -6.34 -6.96
C THR A 71 -14.49 -6.71 -8.07
N LYS A 72 -15.51 -5.89 -8.27
CA LYS A 72 -16.49 -6.09 -9.35
C LYS A 72 -15.88 -6.06 -10.76
N ASN A 73 -14.76 -5.34 -10.91
CA ASN A 73 -14.01 -5.25 -12.17
C ASN A 73 -12.89 -6.28 -12.29
N TRP A 74 -12.74 -7.21 -11.33
CA TRP A 74 -11.75 -8.27 -11.46
C TRP A 74 -12.03 -9.13 -12.69
N VAL A 75 -10.99 -9.45 -13.43
CA VAL A 75 -11.06 -10.32 -14.62
C VAL A 75 -9.90 -11.29 -14.62
N LEU A 76 -10.14 -12.49 -15.11
CA LEU A 76 -9.07 -13.46 -15.33
C LEU A 76 -8.13 -12.92 -16.42
N SER A 77 -6.87 -12.68 -16.07
CA SER A 77 -5.84 -12.15 -16.95
C SER A 77 -4.86 -13.24 -17.40
N LYS A 78 -3.98 -12.88 -18.35
CA LYS A 78 -2.87 -13.74 -18.77
C LYS A 78 -1.85 -13.87 -17.63
N LYS A 79 -1.12 -14.99 -17.62
CA LYS A 79 -0.01 -15.21 -16.68
C LYS A 79 1.22 -14.41 -17.12
N ASP A 80 1.22 -13.13 -16.78
CA ASP A 80 2.34 -12.21 -16.93
C ASP A 80 2.58 -11.49 -15.57
N ASN A 81 3.36 -10.42 -15.57
CA ASN A 81 3.64 -9.64 -14.35
C ASN A 81 2.41 -8.97 -13.72
N PHE A 82 1.27 -8.93 -14.40
CA PHE A 82 0.00 -8.38 -13.93
C PHE A 82 -1.07 -9.45 -13.71
N TYR A 83 -0.67 -10.71 -13.61
CA TYR A 83 -1.59 -11.82 -13.40
C TYR A 83 -2.29 -11.72 -12.05
N GLY A 84 -3.60 -11.56 -12.07
CA GLY A 84 -4.46 -11.39 -10.88
C GLY A 84 -4.84 -12.69 -10.15
N GLY A 85 -4.19 -13.82 -10.45
CA GLY A 85 -4.53 -15.12 -9.86
C GLY A 85 -5.56 -15.91 -10.65
N ALA A 86 -5.79 -17.16 -10.24
CA ALA A 86 -6.78 -18.05 -10.89
C ALA A 86 -8.23 -17.65 -10.55
N GLU A 87 -8.42 -17.01 -9.41
CA GLU A 87 -9.68 -16.48 -8.92
C GLU A 87 -9.41 -15.28 -7.99
N PRO A 88 -10.40 -14.41 -7.75
CA PRO A 88 -10.26 -13.32 -6.78
C PRO A 88 -9.90 -13.86 -5.39
N ALA A 89 -8.98 -13.16 -4.72
CA ALA A 89 -8.48 -13.54 -3.39
C ALA A 89 -7.96 -15.00 -3.33
N SER A 90 -7.34 -15.49 -4.42
CA SER A 90 -6.68 -16.80 -4.40
C SER A 90 -5.50 -16.85 -3.43
N GLU A 91 -4.80 -15.72 -3.23
CA GLU A 91 -3.54 -15.66 -2.52
C GLU A 91 -3.70 -15.47 -1.00
N GLU A 92 -2.84 -16.14 -0.24
CA GLU A 92 -2.86 -16.05 1.23
C GLU A 92 -2.52 -14.63 1.73
N GLU A 93 -1.65 -13.92 1.03
CA GLU A 93 -1.30 -12.52 1.32
C GLU A 93 -2.52 -11.61 1.13
N THR A 94 -3.31 -11.83 0.08
CA THR A 94 -4.55 -11.09 -0.16
C THR A 94 -5.59 -11.37 0.93
N LYS A 95 -5.80 -12.65 1.27
CA LYS A 95 -6.70 -13.03 2.37
C LYS A 95 -6.25 -12.45 3.71
N PHE A 96 -4.95 -12.46 3.96
CA PHE A 96 -4.35 -11.91 5.18
C PHE A 96 -4.68 -10.43 5.32
N ILE A 97 -4.39 -9.61 4.30
CA ILE A 97 -4.63 -8.16 4.40
C ILE A 97 -6.12 -7.84 4.48
N MET A 98 -6.97 -8.54 3.71
CA MET A 98 -8.43 -8.38 3.80
C MET A 98 -8.94 -8.66 5.22
N ASN A 99 -8.44 -9.72 5.86
CA ASN A 99 -8.82 -10.06 7.24
C ASN A 99 -8.39 -8.98 8.24
N ILE A 100 -7.17 -8.41 8.09
CA ILE A 100 -6.69 -7.32 8.93
C ILE A 100 -7.54 -6.06 8.76
N VAL A 101 -7.84 -5.67 7.52
CA VAL A 101 -8.70 -4.52 7.23
C VAL A 101 -10.10 -4.72 7.84
N ASN A 102 -10.72 -5.88 7.61
CA ASN A 102 -12.05 -6.17 8.14
C ASN A 102 -12.08 -6.19 9.68
N LYS A 103 -11.04 -6.75 10.32
CA LYS A 103 -10.95 -6.79 11.78
C LYS A 103 -10.76 -5.41 12.40
N ASN A 104 -9.91 -4.58 11.82
CA ASN A 104 -9.56 -3.27 12.39
C ASN A 104 -10.52 -2.17 12.00
N ASN A 105 -11.25 -2.34 10.87
CA ASN A 105 -12.15 -1.34 10.32
C ASN A 105 -11.48 0.06 10.29
N PRO A 106 -10.39 0.23 9.50
CA PRO A 106 -9.64 1.47 9.45
C PRO A 106 -10.47 2.60 8.85
N THR A 107 -10.16 3.83 9.24
CA THR A 107 -10.73 5.06 8.67
C THR A 107 -9.88 5.64 7.56
N LEU A 108 -8.62 5.18 7.45
CA LEU A 108 -7.69 5.58 6.39
C LEU A 108 -6.64 4.49 6.18
N ILE A 109 -6.29 4.25 4.93
CA ILE A 109 -5.19 3.36 4.56
C ILE A 109 -4.23 4.11 3.63
N LEU A 110 -2.93 4.02 3.93
CA LEU A 110 -1.85 4.44 3.05
C LEU A 110 -1.12 3.20 2.54
N THR A 111 -0.96 3.06 1.22
CA THR A 111 -0.10 2.05 0.61
C THR A 111 1.13 2.71 -0.01
N LEU A 112 2.28 2.07 0.13
CA LEU A 112 3.55 2.55 -0.41
C LEU A 112 3.96 1.71 -1.60
N HIS A 113 4.06 2.34 -2.76
CA HIS A 113 4.42 1.79 -4.05
C HIS A 113 5.55 2.59 -4.70
N ALA A 114 5.96 2.24 -5.90
CA ALA A 114 6.83 2.94 -6.81
C ALA A 114 6.44 2.57 -8.27
N PRO A 115 6.82 3.32 -9.32
CA PRO A 115 7.81 4.41 -9.34
C PRO A 115 7.26 5.81 -9.68
N TYR A 116 5.96 6.03 -9.77
CA TYR A 116 5.34 7.13 -10.54
C TYR A 116 5.45 8.54 -9.93
N LYS A 117 5.93 8.70 -8.70
CA LYS A 117 6.02 10.00 -8.01
C LYS A 117 4.69 10.74 -7.98
N VAL A 118 3.65 10.07 -7.51
CA VAL A 118 2.28 10.57 -7.46
C VAL A 118 1.62 10.17 -6.14
N VAL A 119 0.70 11.00 -5.67
CA VAL A 119 -0.23 10.69 -4.59
C VAL A 119 -1.57 10.34 -5.22
N ASN A 120 -1.80 9.05 -5.46
CA ASN A 120 -3.06 8.56 -6.00
C ASN A 120 -4.04 8.27 -4.85
N TYR A 121 -5.34 8.45 -5.07
CA TYR A 121 -6.33 8.15 -4.04
C TYR A 121 -7.57 7.46 -4.60
N ASP A 122 -8.19 6.63 -3.75
CA ASP A 122 -9.44 5.95 -3.99
C ASP A 122 -10.43 6.27 -2.84
N GLY A 123 -11.67 6.58 -3.20
CA GLY A 123 -12.70 6.96 -2.24
C GLY A 123 -12.51 8.39 -1.70
N ASP A 124 -12.99 8.64 -0.47
CA ASP A 124 -13.01 9.99 0.14
C ASP A 124 -11.66 10.32 0.81
N ALA A 125 -10.58 10.37 0.01
CA ALA A 125 -9.23 10.62 0.50
C ALA A 125 -8.54 11.86 -0.12
N LYS A 126 -9.26 12.68 -0.91
CA LYS A 126 -8.68 13.81 -1.63
C LYS A 126 -7.98 14.81 -0.72
N GLU A 127 -8.66 15.26 0.34
CA GLU A 127 -8.12 16.29 1.25
C GLU A 127 -6.81 15.85 1.90
N ILE A 128 -6.75 14.62 2.39
CA ILE A 128 -5.53 14.10 3.00
C ILE A 128 -4.43 13.85 1.97
N SER A 129 -4.79 13.49 0.73
CA SER A 129 -3.83 13.35 -0.36
C SER A 129 -3.19 14.69 -0.73
N GLU A 130 -3.95 15.79 -0.74
CA GLU A 130 -3.41 17.15 -0.95
C GLU A 130 -2.43 17.55 0.17
N ARG A 131 -2.71 17.19 1.42
CA ARG A 131 -1.79 17.42 2.55
C ARG A 131 -0.50 16.61 2.40
N ILE A 132 -0.59 15.35 1.97
CA ILE A 132 0.56 14.49 1.68
C ILE A 132 1.38 15.06 0.53
N SER A 133 0.72 15.48 -0.54
CA SER A 133 1.34 16.12 -1.72
C SER A 133 2.16 17.35 -1.31
N ASN A 134 1.65 18.20 -0.44
CA ASN A 134 2.37 19.37 0.07
C ASN A 134 3.64 19.02 0.88
N ILE A 135 3.71 17.82 1.44
CA ILE A 135 4.89 17.36 2.19
C ILE A 135 5.95 16.79 1.26
N ILE A 136 5.55 15.94 0.29
CA ILE A 136 6.49 15.20 -0.56
C ILE A 136 6.76 15.89 -1.91
N GLY A 137 5.87 16.81 -2.32
CA GLY A 137 6.02 17.53 -3.60
C GLY A 137 5.53 16.77 -4.83
N TYR A 138 4.79 15.67 -4.66
CA TYR A 138 4.24 14.89 -5.76
C TYR A 138 2.82 15.36 -6.12
N PRO A 139 2.40 15.31 -7.40
CA PRO A 139 1.03 15.66 -7.79
C PRO A 139 0.01 14.70 -7.17
N VAL A 140 -1.23 15.21 -6.97
CA VAL A 140 -2.37 14.39 -6.57
C VAL A 140 -3.13 13.96 -7.81
N GLU A 141 -3.39 12.66 -7.94
CA GLU A 141 -4.09 12.09 -9.08
C GLU A 141 -5.21 11.13 -8.60
N GLU A 142 -6.40 11.28 -9.15
CA GLU A 142 -7.52 10.35 -8.92
C GLU A 142 -7.38 9.07 -9.75
N SER A 143 -6.56 9.09 -10.79
CA SER A 143 -6.29 7.96 -11.67
C SER A 143 -4.83 7.98 -12.12
N ILE A 144 -4.20 6.82 -12.12
CA ILE A 144 -2.84 6.63 -12.67
C ILE A 144 -2.83 6.45 -14.20
N GLY A 145 -3.98 6.73 -14.88
CA GLY A 145 -4.08 6.75 -16.33
C GLY A 145 -4.40 5.41 -17.01
N TYR A 146 -4.58 4.32 -16.25
CA TYR A 146 -5.02 3.01 -16.76
C TYR A 146 -5.85 2.25 -15.73
N GLU A 147 -6.66 1.30 -16.22
CA GLU A 147 -7.50 0.47 -15.35
C GLU A 147 -6.65 -0.54 -14.56
N THR A 148 -7.00 -0.73 -13.30
CA THR A 148 -6.36 -1.66 -12.36
C THR A 148 -7.35 -2.69 -11.82
N PRO A 149 -7.87 -3.62 -12.66
CA PRO A 149 -8.83 -4.62 -12.20
C PRO A 149 -8.27 -5.44 -11.05
N GLY A 150 -9.06 -5.65 -10.00
CA GLY A 150 -8.63 -6.39 -8.83
C GLY A 150 -7.62 -5.68 -7.93
N SER A 151 -7.48 -4.34 -8.01
CA SER A 151 -6.56 -3.60 -7.16
C SER A 151 -7.07 -3.45 -5.73
N PHE A 152 -6.13 -3.26 -4.80
CA PHE A 152 -6.44 -2.96 -3.40
C PHE A 152 -7.20 -1.64 -3.26
N GLY A 153 -6.80 -0.60 -3.98
CA GLY A 153 -7.46 0.72 -3.95
C GLY A 153 -8.92 0.63 -4.39
N THR A 154 -9.22 -0.10 -5.48
CA THR A 154 -10.60 -0.36 -5.88
C THR A 154 -11.37 -1.11 -4.79
N TRP A 155 -10.80 -2.19 -4.25
CA TRP A 155 -11.46 -2.98 -3.22
C TRP A 155 -11.70 -2.18 -1.94
N ALA A 156 -10.67 -1.54 -1.39
CA ALA A 156 -10.77 -0.82 -0.12
C ALA A 156 -11.46 0.55 -0.30
N GLY A 157 -10.95 1.38 -1.23
CA GLY A 157 -11.38 2.78 -1.38
C GLY A 157 -12.74 2.93 -2.05
N ILE A 158 -12.95 2.24 -3.17
CA ILE A 158 -14.17 2.41 -3.96
C ILE A 158 -15.30 1.52 -3.46
N GLU A 159 -15.06 0.21 -3.27
CA GLU A 159 -16.12 -0.74 -2.97
C GLU A 159 -16.44 -0.82 -1.47
N ASN A 160 -15.42 -0.79 -0.60
CA ASN A 160 -15.60 -0.82 0.85
C ASN A 160 -15.64 0.56 1.51
N LYS A 161 -15.51 1.65 0.73
CA LYS A 161 -15.63 3.03 1.21
C LYS A 161 -14.61 3.41 2.31
N ILE A 162 -13.47 2.78 2.32
CA ILE A 162 -12.36 3.09 3.22
C ILE A 162 -11.42 4.05 2.47
N PRO A 163 -11.29 5.32 2.86
CA PRO A 163 -10.34 6.24 2.24
C PRO A 163 -8.97 5.60 2.08
N THR A 164 -8.50 5.48 0.84
CA THR A 164 -7.26 4.76 0.53
C THR A 164 -6.36 5.64 -0.33
N ILE A 165 -5.09 5.75 0.07
CA ILE A 165 -4.08 6.52 -0.65
C ILE A 165 -2.99 5.56 -1.09
N THR A 166 -2.61 5.64 -2.36
CA THR A 166 -1.43 4.99 -2.92
C THR A 166 -0.36 6.05 -3.15
N LEU A 167 0.69 6.02 -2.33
CA LEU A 167 1.84 6.88 -2.49
C LEU A 167 2.88 6.15 -3.35
N GLU A 168 3.02 6.62 -4.57
CA GLU A 168 3.99 6.13 -5.54
C GLU A 168 5.31 6.87 -5.35
N LEU A 169 6.29 6.20 -4.77
CA LEU A 169 7.59 6.77 -4.44
C LEU A 169 8.51 6.86 -5.68
N ASP A 170 9.55 7.69 -5.58
CA ASP A 170 10.63 7.73 -6.55
C ASP A 170 11.55 6.52 -6.37
N GLU A 171 11.64 5.65 -7.37
CA GLU A 171 12.55 4.49 -7.34
C GLU A 171 13.99 4.83 -7.78
N GLU A 172 14.18 5.95 -8.46
CA GLU A 172 15.50 6.36 -8.99
C GLU A 172 16.33 7.10 -7.95
N CYS A 173 15.70 7.70 -6.93
CA CYS A 173 16.44 8.40 -5.89
C CYS A 173 16.97 7.44 -4.82
N ASN A 174 17.97 7.90 -4.07
CA ASN A 174 18.40 7.17 -2.88
C ASN A 174 17.26 7.15 -1.87
N VAL A 175 16.84 5.96 -1.41
CA VAL A 175 15.75 5.78 -0.44
C VAL A 175 15.96 6.59 0.84
N MET A 176 17.19 6.94 1.21
CA MET A 176 17.50 7.81 2.35
C MET A 176 16.92 9.22 2.18
N GLU A 177 16.80 9.71 0.95
CA GLU A 177 16.23 11.04 0.66
C GLU A 177 14.72 11.06 0.92
N LEU A 178 14.05 9.93 0.79
CA LEU A 178 12.62 9.75 1.07
C LEU A 178 12.30 9.70 2.58
N LYS A 179 13.29 9.44 3.45
CA LYS A 179 13.04 9.34 4.91
C LYS A 179 12.36 10.58 5.48
N THR A 180 12.90 11.74 5.21
CA THR A 180 12.36 12.98 5.80
C THR A 180 10.93 13.27 5.35
N PRO A 181 10.57 13.29 4.07
CA PRO A 181 9.19 13.53 3.66
C PRO A 181 8.24 12.41 4.11
N VAL A 182 8.62 11.13 3.99
CA VAL A 182 7.74 10.02 4.37
C VAL A 182 7.52 9.96 5.89
N PHE A 183 8.53 10.26 6.70
CA PHE A 183 8.36 10.34 8.16
C PHE A 183 7.41 11.46 8.57
N LYS A 184 7.50 12.63 7.91
CA LYS A 184 6.52 13.71 8.12
C LYS A 184 5.10 13.31 7.70
N ILE A 185 4.96 12.48 6.66
CA ILE A 185 3.67 11.91 6.29
C ILE A 185 3.15 10.98 7.40
N PHE A 186 3.98 10.10 7.94
CA PHE A 186 3.57 9.23 9.05
C PHE A 186 3.18 10.06 10.29
N GLU A 187 3.93 11.10 10.63
CA GLU A 187 3.58 12.03 11.72
C GLU A 187 2.26 12.77 11.45
N LEU A 188 2.01 13.18 10.20
CA LEU A 188 0.71 13.74 9.80
C LEU A 188 -0.42 12.75 10.08
N LEU A 189 -0.24 11.48 9.68
CA LEU A 189 -1.24 10.43 9.84
C LEU A 189 -1.49 10.04 11.30
N GLU A 190 -0.50 10.20 12.20
CA GLU A 190 -0.69 9.99 13.65
C GLU A 190 -1.62 11.01 14.32
N ASN A 191 -1.89 12.13 13.65
CA ASN A 191 -2.66 13.25 14.16
C ASN A 191 -4.03 13.42 13.47
N ILE A 192 -4.52 12.36 12.83
CA ILE A 192 -5.84 12.30 12.17
C ILE A 192 -6.88 11.63 13.07
#